data_5a1f7612fbd3996bcc77cf4cd44521fd
#
_entry.id   5a1f7612fbd3996bcc77cf4cd44521fd
#
_cell.length_a   1.000
_cell.length_b   1.000
_cell.length_c   1.000
_cell.angle_alpha   90.00
_cell.angle_beta   90.00
_cell.angle_gamma   90.00
#
_symmetry.space_group_name_H-M   'P 1'
#
loop_
_entity.id
_entity.type
_entity.pdbx_description
1 polymer ?
#
loop_
_entity_poly.entity_id
_entity_poly.type
_entity_poly.pdbx_seq_one_letter_code
_entity_poly.pdbx_strand_id
1 'polypeptide(L)'
;MSDKLRLFLDQMIQLKVAEPLSQNSYDVVRASEVGHERADDKQILNKAIKENRILVTLDEHFGDWVVLPLTKHPGVIRIKVHPTTANNISSILLPFLKNLFPEQIRNHLVILAENKEKWICTQY
;
A
#
# COMPACT_ATOMS: atom_id res chain seq x y z
N MET A 1 -11.16 -13.58 -15.80
CA MET A 1 -11.52 -13.09 -14.50
C MET A 1 -10.39 -12.25 -13.90
N SER A 2 -10.66 -11.02 -13.59
CA SER A 2 -9.62 -10.17 -13.02
C SER A 2 -9.42 -10.51 -11.56
N ASP A 3 -8.17 -10.69 -11.18
CA ASP A 3 -7.83 -10.83 -9.78
C ASP A 3 -7.95 -9.47 -9.13
N LYS A 4 -8.87 -9.35 -8.18
CA LYS A 4 -9.01 -8.11 -7.44
C LYS A 4 -7.80 -7.93 -6.55
N LEU A 5 -7.22 -6.76 -6.59
CA LEU A 5 -6.15 -6.42 -5.66
C LEU A 5 -6.74 -6.29 -4.26
N ARG A 6 -6.00 -6.81 -3.29
CA ARG A 6 -6.36 -6.71 -1.87
C ARG A 6 -5.40 -5.73 -1.23
N LEU A 7 -5.95 -4.72 -0.59
CA LEU A 7 -5.18 -3.61 -0.07
C LEU A 7 -5.36 -3.47 1.44
N PHE A 8 -4.29 -3.06 2.10
CA PHE A 8 -4.29 -2.73 3.52
C PHE A 8 -3.77 -1.31 3.65
N LEU A 9 -4.63 -0.39 4.06
CA LEU A 9 -4.27 1.02 4.15
C LEU A 9 -3.77 1.34 5.54
N ASP A 10 -2.59 1.95 5.60
CA ASP A 10 -1.99 2.44 6.83
C ASP A 10 -2.93 3.44 7.52
N GLN A 11 -2.76 3.58 8.83
CA GLN A 11 -3.60 4.45 9.66
C GLN A 11 -3.59 5.91 9.23
N MET A 12 -2.55 6.36 8.54
CA MET A 12 -2.45 7.74 8.05
C MET A 12 -3.32 7.99 6.82
N ILE A 13 -3.83 6.95 6.18
CA ILE A 13 -4.63 7.10 4.96
C ILE A 13 -6.10 7.26 5.32
N GLN A 14 -6.70 8.34 4.84
CA GLN A 14 -8.06 8.72 5.19
C GLN A 14 -9.11 7.84 4.52
N LEU A 15 -10.27 7.76 5.14
CA LEU A 15 -11.43 7.05 4.58
C LEU A 15 -11.76 7.52 3.16
N LYS A 16 -11.58 8.80 2.88
CA LYS A 16 -11.85 9.37 1.55
C LYS A 16 -11.00 8.75 0.44
N VAL A 17 -9.87 8.11 0.79
CA VAL A 17 -9.06 7.35 -0.18
C VAL A 17 -9.65 5.95 -0.34
N ALA A 18 -10.10 5.34 0.75
CA ALA A 18 -10.63 3.98 0.73
C ALA A 18 -11.94 3.89 -0.07
N GLU A 19 -12.78 4.90 0.00
CA GLU A 19 -14.07 4.87 -0.68
C GLU A 19 -13.97 4.70 -2.20
N PRO A 20 -13.18 5.51 -2.91
CA PRO A 20 -13.02 5.30 -4.36
C PRO A 20 -12.40 3.96 -4.70
N LEU A 21 -11.50 3.45 -3.86
CA LEU A 21 -10.91 2.13 -4.08
C LEU A 21 -11.97 1.05 -4.00
N SER A 22 -12.83 1.11 -2.98
CA SER A 22 -13.93 0.15 -2.83
C SER A 22 -14.91 0.24 -3.99
N GLN A 23 -15.19 1.45 -4.46
CA GLN A 23 -16.07 1.69 -5.60
C GLN A 23 -15.52 1.09 -6.89
N ASN A 24 -14.19 0.97 -7.00
CA ASN A 24 -13.52 0.35 -8.14
C ASN A 24 -13.29 -1.15 -7.92
N SER A 25 -13.98 -1.74 -6.97
CA SER A 25 -14.00 -3.17 -6.70
C SER A 25 -12.72 -3.72 -6.09
N TYR A 26 -11.86 -2.88 -5.52
CA TYR A 26 -10.71 -3.36 -4.75
C TYR A 26 -11.18 -3.79 -3.35
N ASP A 27 -10.54 -4.82 -2.83
CA ASP A 27 -10.81 -5.30 -1.48
C ASP A 27 -9.91 -4.52 -0.51
N VAL A 28 -10.48 -3.58 0.23
CA VAL A 28 -9.73 -2.62 1.03
C VAL A 28 -10.04 -2.76 2.50
N VAL A 29 -8.98 -2.83 3.31
CA VAL A 29 -9.08 -2.78 4.78
C VAL A 29 -8.21 -1.63 5.25
N ARG A 30 -8.70 -0.85 6.20
CA ARG A 30 -7.92 0.22 6.84
C ARG A 30 -7.44 -0.24 8.21
N ALA A 31 -6.21 0.13 8.57
CA ALA A 31 -5.65 -0.23 9.87
C ALA A 31 -6.55 0.23 11.02
N SER A 32 -7.09 1.42 10.94
CA SER A 32 -7.98 1.97 11.97
C SER A 32 -9.27 1.17 12.13
N GLU A 33 -9.73 0.51 11.07
CA GLU A 33 -10.99 -0.25 11.11
C GLU A 33 -10.83 -1.61 11.78
N VAL A 34 -9.60 -2.10 11.89
CA VAL A 34 -9.33 -3.41 12.47
C VAL A 34 -8.53 -3.32 13.77
N GLY A 35 -8.55 -2.16 14.42
CA GLY A 35 -7.91 -1.99 15.72
C GLY A 35 -6.41 -1.79 15.68
N HIS A 36 -5.86 -1.43 14.53
CA HIS A 36 -4.41 -1.25 14.36
C HIS A 36 -3.99 0.22 14.24
N GLU A 37 -4.83 1.16 14.68
CA GLU A 37 -4.53 2.58 14.56
C GLU A 37 -3.30 3.03 15.35
N ARG A 38 -2.87 2.23 16.32
CA ARG A 38 -1.67 2.51 17.13
C ARG A 38 -0.58 1.48 16.95
N ALA A 39 -0.75 0.61 15.98
CA ALA A 39 0.26 -0.42 15.70
C ALA A 39 1.49 0.22 15.04
N ASP A 40 2.65 -0.35 15.32
CA ASP A 40 3.87 0.09 14.63
C ASP A 40 3.92 -0.49 13.22
N ASP A 41 4.88 -0.02 12.43
CA ASP A 41 5.00 -0.42 11.03
C ASP A 41 5.19 -1.92 10.85
N LYS A 42 5.92 -2.54 11.77
CA LYS A 42 6.18 -3.97 11.69
C LYS A 42 4.91 -4.77 11.91
N GLN A 43 4.08 -4.36 12.87
CA GLN A 43 2.80 -5.01 13.13
C GLN A 43 1.85 -4.84 11.95
N ILE A 44 1.82 -3.66 11.37
CA ILE A 44 0.99 -3.36 10.20
C ILE A 44 1.42 -4.21 9.00
N LEU A 45 2.71 -4.29 8.74
CA LEU A 45 3.24 -5.10 7.65
C LEU A 45 2.91 -6.58 7.86
N ASN A 46 3.12 -7.09 9.08
CA ASN A 46 2.82 -8.48 9.40
C ASN A 46 1.35 -8.82 9.17
N LYS A 47 0.46 -7.90 9.54
CA LYS A 47 -0.97 -8.08 9.33
C LYS A 47 -1.31 -8.12 7.84
N ALA A 48 -0.71 -7.23 7.05
CA ALA A 48 -0.90 -7.21 5.61
C ALA A 48 -0.41 -8.51 4.97
N ILE A 49 0.74 -9.00 5.40
CA ILE A 49 1.29 -10.27 4.91
C ILE A 49 0.35 -11.42 5.25
N LYS A 50 -0.10 -11.47 6.49
CA LYS A 50 -0.98 -12.55 6.96
C LYS A 50 -2.28 -12.59 6.16
N GLU A 51 -2.81 -11.45 5.77
CA GLU A 51 -4.04 -11.36 5.00
C GLU A 51 -3.81 -11.34 3.49
N ASN A 52 -2.57 -11.46 3.07
CA ASN A 52 -2.19 -11.39 1.65
C ASN A 52 -2.69 -10.10 0.99
N ARG A 53 -2.42 -8.98 1.64
CA ARG A 53 -2.82 -7.66 1.16
C ARG A 53 -1.61 -6.81 0.85
N ILE A 54 -1.70 -5.99 -0.19
CA ILE A 54 -0.68 -5.00 -0.52
C ILE A 54 -0.83 -3.85 0.48
N LEU A 55 0.26 -3.52 1.17
CA LEU A 55 0.25 -2.41 2.12
C LEU A 55 0.45 -1.10 1.38
N VAL A 56 -0.40 -0.12 1.69
CA VAL A 56 -0.29 1.25 1.16
C VAL A 56 -0.03 2.18 2.32
N THR A 57 1.05 2.94 2.26
CA THR A 57 1.47 3.81 3.36
C THR A 57 1.94 5.17 2.85
N LEU A 58 1.84 6.18 3.73
CA LEU A 58 2.39 7.52 3.48
C LEU A 58 3.71 7.73 4.23
N ASP A 59 4.12 6.79 5.07
CA ASP A 59 5.31 6.93 5.89
C ASP A 59 6.58 6.86 5.02
N GLU A 60 7.28 7.99 4.90
CA GLU A 60 8.47 8.09 4.06
C GLU A 60 9.63 7.25 4.57
N HIS A 61 9.60 6.86 5.84
CA HIS A 61 10.63 6.02 6.42
C HIS A 61 10.30 4.54 6.37
N PHE A 62 9.09 4.20 5.92
CA PHE A 62 8.71 2.80 5.80
C PHE A 62 9.59 2.11 4.76
N GLY A 63 10.24 1.07 5.17
CA GLY A 63 11.15 0.33 4.31
C GLY A 63 12.61 0.57 4.61
N ASP A 64 12.96 1.64 5.35
CA ASP A 64 14.34 1.92 5.69
C ASP A 64 14.92 0.86 6.63
N TRP A 65 14.08 0.37 7.53
CA TRP A 65 14.49 -0.63 8.52
C TRP A 65 13.52 -1.81 8.62
N VAL A 66 12.31 -1.65 8.11
CA VAL A 66 11.28 -2.69 8.20
C VAL A 66 11.35 -3.65 7.03
N VAL A 67 11.69 -3.15 5.86
CA VAL A 67 11.57 -3.91 4.61
C VAL A 67 12.78 -4.82 4.37
N LEU A 68 13.94 -4.49 4.91
CA LEU A 68 15.16 -5.21 4.57
C LEU A 68 15.76 -5.93 5.77
N PRO A 69 16.12 -7.20 5.66
CA PRO A 69 15.74 -8.13 4.61
C PRO A 69 14.36 -8.69 4.90
N LEU A 70 13.48 -8.66 3.94
CA LEU A 70 12.14 -9.18 4.15
C LEU A 70 11.99 -10.56 3.57
N THR A 71 11.23 -11.36 4.29
CA THR A 71 10.67 -12.57 3.74
C THR A 71 9.59 -12.20 2.73
N LYS A 72 8.97 -13.17 2.12
CA LYS A 72 7.95 -12.93 1.10
C LYS A 72 6.81 -12.06 1.62
N HIS A 73 6.38 -11.09 0.81
CA HIS A 73 5.23 -10.24 1.13
C HIS A 73 4.48 -9.89 -0.16
N PRO A 74 3.20 -9.52 -0.04
CA PRO A 74 2.38 -9.23 -1.23
C PRO A 74 2.78 -7.95 -1.98
N GLY A 75 3.49 -7.06 -1.32
CA GLY A 75 3.92 -5.79 -1.89
C GLY A 75 3.63 -4.64 -0.96
N VAL A 76 4.41 -3.57 -1.12
CA VAL A 76 4.24 -2.34 -0.35
C VAL A 76 4.27 -1.16 -1.31
N ILE A 77 3.28 -0.28 -1.21
CA ILE A 77 3.24 0.96 -1.97
C ILE A 77 3.43 2.12 -1.00
N ARG A 78 4.52 2.85 -1.15
CA ARG A 78 4.80 4.05 -0.37
C ARG A 78 4.49 5.27 -1.23
N ILE A 79 3.48 6.02 -0.83
CA ILE A 79 3.02 7.18 -1.61
C ILE A 79 3.74 8.43 -1.14
N LYS A 80 4.31 9.16 -2.10
CA LYS A 80 5.03 10.40 -1.85
C LYS A 80 4.36 11.52 -2.64
N VAL A 81 3.56 12.33 -1.96
CA VAL A 81 2.79 13.41 -2.58
C VAL A 81 2.59 14.55 -1.58
N HIS A 82 2.57 15.77 -2.05
CA HIS A 82 2.35 16.96 -1.23
C HIS A 82 1.36 17.89 -1.93
N PRO A 83 0.38 18.40 -1.17
CA PRO A 83 0.00 17.98 0.17
C PRO A 83 -0.61 16.56 0.15
N THR A 84 -0.66 15.93 1.31
CA THR A 84 -1.16 14.55 1.44
C THR A 84 -2.68 14.51 1.55
N THR A 85 -3.36 15.13 0.61
CA THR A 85 -4.83 15.14 0.55
C THR A 85 -5.33 13.85 -0.07
N ALA A 86 -6.58 13.52 0.22
CA ALA A 86 -7.22 12.34 -0.38
C ALA A 86 -7.23 12.44 -1.91
N ASN A 87 -7.50 13.62 -2.45
CA ASN A 87 -7.51 13.83 -3.89
C ASN A 87 -6.14 13.57 -4.51
N ASN A 88 -5.08 14.10 -3.91
CA ASN A 88 -3.72 13.90 -4.43
C ASN A 88 -3.30 12.44 -4.36
N ILE A 89 -3.62 11.77 -3.25
CA ILE A 89 -3.30 10.36 -3.10
C ILE A 89 -4.06 9.54 -4.14
N SER A 90 -5.35 9.75 -4.26
CA SER A 90 -6.18 8.99 -5.20
C SER A 90 -5.77 9.23 -6.65
N SER A 91 -5.36 10.46 -6.98
CA SER A 91 -5.00 10.81 -8.36
C SER A 91 -3.79 10.04 -8.87
N ILE A 92 -2.89 9.62 -7.98
CA ILE A 92 -1.73 8.83 -8.39
C ILE A 92 -1.93 7.34 -8.11
N LEU A 93 -2.66 6.98 -7.07
CA LEU A 93 -2.85 5.58 -6.69
C LEU A 93 -3.79 4.84 -7.63
N LEU A 94 -4.94 5.41 -7.95
CA LEU A 94 -5.93 4.73 -8.79
C LEU A 94 -5.40 4.36 -10.18
N PRO A 95 -4.75 5.28 -10.92
CA PRO A 95 -4.19 4.91 -12.23
C PRO A 95 -3.12 3.83 -12.12
N PHE A 96 -2.31 3.89 -11.07
CA PHE A 96 -1.26 2.89 -10.85
C PHE A 96 -1.87 1.50 -10.66
N LEU A 97 -2.91 1.41 -9.83
CA LEU A 97 -3.55 0.12 -9.53
C LEU A 97 -4.27 -0.48 -10.73
N LYS A 98 -4.77 0.35 -11.63
CA LYS A 98 -5.49 -0.14 -12.81
C LYS A 98 -4.62 -1.01 -13.72
N ASN A 99 -3.33 -0.76 -13.73
CA ASN A 99 -2.38 -1.47 -14.59
C ASN A 99 -1.49 -2.44 -13.81
N LEU A 100 -1.81 -2.64 -12.54
CA LEU A 100 -0.97 -3.46 -11.65
C LEU A 100 -1.53 -4.87 -11.54
N PHE A 101 -0.64 -5.85 -11.70
CA PHE A 101 -0.95 -7.26 -11.40
C PHE A 101 -0.30 -7.66 -10.09
N PRO A 102 -0.97 -8.48 -9.27
CA PRO A 102 -0.41 -8.89 -7.99
C PRO A 102 0.98 -9.51 -8.09
N GLU A 103 1.24 -10.25 -9.16
CA GLU A 103 2.53 -10.92 -9.37
C GLU A 103 3.67 -9.92 -9.57
N GLN A 104 3.37 -8.75 -10.13
CA GLN A 104 4.38 -7.74 -10.39
C GLN A 104 4.94 -7.14 -9.11
N ILE A 105 4.06 -6.87 -8.15
CA ILE A 105 4.45 -6.13 -6.95
C ILE A 105 4.87 -7.04 -5.80
N ARG A 106 4.62 -8.34 -5.93
CA ARG A 106 5.03 -9.28 -4.89
C ARG A 106 6.54 -9.15 -4.63
N ASN A 107 6.91 -9.02 -3.34
CA ASN A 107 8.29 -8.87 -2.91
C ASN A 107 8.95 -7.57 -3.41
N HIS A 108 8.15 -6.53 -3.66
CA HIS A 108 8.66 -5.23 -4.07
C HIS A 108 8.12 -4.13 -3.15
N LEU A 109 8.94 -3.11 -2.97
CA LEU A 109 8.53 -1.82 -2.42
C LEU A 109 8.46 -0.86 -3.60
N VAL A 110 7.29 -0.25 -3.82
CA VAL A 110 7.13 0.75 -4.86
C VAL A 110 6.99 2.11 -4.20
N ILE A 111 7.86 3.03 -4.58
CA ILE A 111 7.73 4.43 -4.17
C ILE A 111 6.99 5.15 -5.29
N LEU A 112 5.76 5.52 -5.00
CA LEU A 112 4.85 6.09 -5.99
C LEU A 112 4.73 7.59 -5.76
N ALA A 113 5.19 8.36 -6.73
CA ALA A 113 5.13 9.82 -6.70
C ALA A 113 4.42 10.33 -7.94
N GLU A 114 4.11 11.63 -7.95
CA GLU A 114 3.54 12.25 -9.13
C GLU A 114 4.53 12.13 -10.29
N ASN A 115 4.09 11.56 -11.38
CA ASN A 115 4.85 11.40 -12.61
C ASN A 115 6.04 10.44 -12.54
N LYS A 116 6.21 9.70 -11.45
CA LYS A 116 7.25 8.66 -11.43
C LYS A 116 6.99 7.60 -10.37
N GLU A 117 7.56 6.44 -10.62
CA GLU A 117 7.50 5.32 -9.69
C GLU A 117 8.86 4.65 -9.64
N LYS A 118 9.23 4.17 -8.44
CA LYS A 118 10.49 3.48 -8.24
C LYS A 118 10.21 2.12 -7.63
N TRP A 119 10.66 1.07 -8.28
CA TRP A 119 10.46 -0.31 -7.84
C TRP A 119 11.73 -0.85 -7.20
N ILE A 120 11.60 -1.38 -6.02
CA ILE A 120 12.73 -1.95 -5.27
C ILE A 120 12.37 -3.39 -4.92
N CYS A 121 13.17 -4.33 -5.43
CA CYS A 121 13.00 -5.74 -5.06
C CYS A 121 13.54 -5.95 -3.65
N THR A 122 12.72 -6.52 -2.77
CA THR A 122 13.06 -6.72 -1.37
C THR A 122 13.41 -8.18 -1.05
N GLN A 123 13.38 -9.03 -2.04
CA GLN A 123 13.71 -10.45 -1.88
C GLN A 123 15.11 -10.73 -2.37
N TYR A 124 15.86 -11.49 -1.58
CA TYR A 124 17.18 -11.95 -1.96
C TYR A 124 17.12 -13.33 -2.59
#